data_40733e5cce84b8c95584e7bdba432520
#
_entry.id   40733e5cce84b8c95584e7bdba432520
#
_cell.length_a   1.000
_cell.length_b   1.000
_cell.length_c   1.000
_cell.angle_alpha   90.00
_cell.angle_beta   90.00
_cell.angle_gamma   90.00
#
_symmetry.space_group_name_H-M   'P 1'
#
loop_
_entity.id
_entity.type
_entity.pdbx_description
1 polymer ?
#
loop_
_entity_poly.entity_id
_entity_poly.type
_entity_poly.pdbx_seq_one_letter_code
_entity_poly.pdbx_strand_id
1 'polypeptide(L)'
;MKPLGKYIVINQIDEQVKSDIGLIMSGTDTSKMRYKKAEIVKKGTDVNSINDGDIVYYDKNAGYSMMIGDKTYTVIMERDVIVVI
;
A
#
# COMPACT_ATOMS: atom_id res chain seq x y z
N MET A 1 -13.06 11.59 -3.86
CA MET A 1 -11.84 11.16 -4.52
C MET A 1 -12.14 10.01 -5.44
N LYS A 2 -11.62 10.03 -6.65
CA LYS A 2 -11.91 9.01 -7.61
C LYS A 2 -10.70 8.79 -8.49
N PRO A 3 -9.95 7.76 -8.24
CA PRO A 3 -8.79 7.46 -9.09
C PRO A 3 -9.28 7.06 -10.47
N LEU A 4 -8.54 7.39 -11.49
CA LEU A 4 -8.92 7.08 -12.83
C LEU A 4 -8.06 5.96 -13.41
N GLY A 5 -8.63 5.19 -14.31
CA GLY A 5 -7.87 4.15 -14.99
C GLY A 5 -7.38 3.09 -14.04
N LYS A 6 -6.10 2.82 -14.07
CA LYS A 6 -5.52 1.77 -13.24
C LYS A 6 -4.86 2.31 -11.99
N TYR A 7 -5.09 3.55 -11.65
CA TYR A 7 -4.50 4.09 -10.43
C TYR A 7 -5.28 3.61 -9.21
N ILE A 8 -4.60 3.47 -8.10
CA ILE A 8 -5.21 3.01 -6.87
C ILE A 8 -4.71 3.88 -5.74
N VAL A 9 -5.63 4.38 -4.94
CA VAL A 9 -5.26 5.17 -3.77
C VAL A 9 -5.23 4.24 -2.58
N ILE A 10 -4.14 4.20 -1.88
CA ILE A 10 -3.97 3.30 -0.75
C ILE A 10 -3.55 4.05 0.50
N ASN A 11 -3.74 3.40 1.62
CA ASN A 11 -3.30 3.91 2.89
C ASN A 11 -2.32 2.89 3.43
N GLN A 12 -1.09 3.29 3.65
CA GLN A 12 -0.08 2.34 4.10
C GLN A 12 -0.38 1.85 5.50
N ILE A 13 -0.25 0.57 5.72
CA ILE A 13 -0.43 -0.01 7.01
C ILE A 13 0.94 -0.25 7.57
N ASP A 14 1.28 0.45 8.63
CA ASP A 14 2.57 0.33 9.20
C ASP A 14 2.54 -0.82 10.11
N GLU A 15 3.01 -1.93 9.73
CA GLU A 15 3.02 -3.02 10.54
C GLU A 15 4.13 -2.99 11.45
N GLN A 16 4.16 -2.32 12.51
CA GLN A 16 5.27 -2.25 13.31
C GLN A 16 5.27 -3.35 14.22
N VAL A 17 6.13 -4.02 14.31
CA VAL A 17 6.27 -5.08 15.16
C VAL A 17 6.72 -4.62 16.31
N LYS A 18 6.17 -4.07 17.09
CA LYS A 18 6.76 -3.55 18.11
C LYS A 18 7.14 -4.48 19.00
N SER A 19 7.02 -5.10 19.34
CA SER A 19 7.37 -5.83 20.34
C SER A 19 8.65 -6.05 20.61
N ASP A 20 8.85 -6.47 21.53
CA ASP A 20 10.12 -6.72 21.96
C ASP A 20 10.78 -7.59 21.05
N ILE A 21 10.24 -8.46 20.58
CA ILE A 21 10.94 -9.26 19.79
C ILE A 21 11.33 -8.62 18.64
N GLY A 22 10.54 -7.95 18.16
CA GLY A 22 10.90 -7.37 16.97
C GLY A 22 12.12 -6.70 16.97
N LEU A 23 12.45 -6.21 17.95
CA LEU A 23 13.56 -5.44 17.95
C LEU A 23 14.62 -6.12 17.28
N ILE A 24 14.77 -7.22 17.38
CA ILE A 24 15.82 -7.83 16.85
C ILE A 24 15.85 -7.82 15.45
N MET A 25 15.32 -8.48 14.85
CA MET A 25 15.55 -8.52 13.54
C MET A 25 14.75 -7.70 12.81
N SER A 26 13.87 -7.25 13.31
CA SER A 26 13.05 -6.44 12.60
C SER A 26 13.65 -5.46 11.73
N GLY A 27 14.35 -4.70 12.18
CA GLY A 27 14.86 -3.64 11.39
C GLY A 27 15.50 -4.14 10.16
N THR A 28 16.28 -5.07 10.26
CA THR A 28 17.00 -5.52 9.18
C THR A 28 16.13 -6.12 8.19
N ASP A 29 15.30 -6.96 8.56
CA ASP A 29 14.54 -7.62 7.61
C ASP A 29 13.53 -6.80 6.90
N THR A 30 12.91 -5.91 7.53
CA THR A 30 11.94 -5.12 6.87
C THR A 30 12.55 -4.30 5.80
N SER A 31 13.72 -3.82 5.99
CA SER A 31 14.30 -2.96 4.99
C SER A 31 14.66 -3.77 3.75
N LYS A 32 14.79 -5.06 3.84
CA LYS A 32 15.12 -5.82 2.69
C LYS A 32 13.91 -6.31 1.95
N MET A 33 12.73 -6.15 2.50
CA MET A 33 11.57 -6.63 1.81
C MET A 33 11.20 -5.69 0.71
N ARG A 34 10.73 -6.24 -0.37
CA ARG A 34 10.37 -5.43 -1.51
C ARG A 34 8.92 -5.05 -1.52
N TYR A 35 8.16 -5.40 -0.52
CA TYR A 35 6.74 -5.09 -0.52
C TYR A 35 6.32 -4.45 0.76
N LYS A 36 5.22 -3.77 0.72
CA LYS A 36 4.61 -3.16 1.89
C LYS A 36 3.13 -3.48 1.88
N LYS A 37 2.52 -3.40 3.05
CA LYS A 37 1.13 -3.70 3.18
C LYS A 37 0.30 -2.43 3.16
N ALA A 38 -0.84 -2.47 2.58
CA ALA A 38 -1.69 -1.30 2.48
C ALA A 38 -3.15 -1.67 2.38
N GLU A 39 -3.99 -0.71 2.71
CA GLU A 39 -5.40 -0.89 2.58
C GLU A 39 -5.87 -0.06 1.38
N ILE A 40 -6.72 -0.62 0.55
CA ILE A 40 -7.20 0.09 -0.62
C ILE A 40 -8.26 1.10 -0.17
N VAL A 41 -7.99 2.36 -0.37
CA VAL A 41 -8.94 3.40 -0.03
C VAL A 41 -9.94 3.51 -1.16
N LYS A 42 -9.43 3.61 -2.39
CA LYS A 42 -10.28 3.67 -3.56
C LYS A 42 -9.55 3.04 -4.73
N LYS A 43 -10.23 2.24 -5.51
CA LYS A 43 -9.62 1.65 -6.67
C LYS A 43 -9.97 2.50 -7.88
N GLY A 44 -9.19 2.39 -8.91
CA GLY A 44 -9.42 3.16 -10.13
C GLY A 44 -10.59 2.63 -10.93
N THR A 45 -11.00 3.40 -11.90
CA THR A 45 -12.18 3.06 -12.68
C THR A 45 -11.98 1.81 -13.52
N ASP A 46 -10.75 1.50 -13.88
CA ASP A 46 -10.46 0.32 -14.67
C ASP A 46 -9.87 -0.81 -13.88
N VAL A 47 -9.90 -0.74 -12.58
CA VAL A 47 -9.33 -1.77 -11.73
C VAL A 47 -10.46 -2.69 -11.28
N ASN A 48 -10.37 -3.94 -11.65
CA ASN A 48 -11.40 -4.91 -11.33
C ASN A 48 -10.96 -6.04 -10.44
N SER A 49 -9.71 -6.16 -10.18
CA SER A 49 -9.19 -7.29 -9.42
C SER A 49 -9.23 -7.07 -7.92
N ILE A 50 -9.48 -5.88 -7.46
CA ILE A 50 -9.52 -5.59 -6.05
C ILE A 50 -10.72 -4.73 -5.74
N ASN A 51 -11.03 -4.60 -4.48
CA ASN A 51 -12.16 -3.77 -4.06
C ASN A 51 -11.72 -2.78 -3.02
N ASP A 52 -12.49 -1.74 -2.83
CA ASP A 52 -12.19 -0.77 -1.78
C ASP A 52 -12.23 -1.50 -0.44
N GLY A 53 -11.29 -1.23 0.38
CA GLY A 53 -11.19 -1.86 1.69
C GLY A 53 -10.34 -3.12 1.74
N ASP A 54 -9.91 -3.60 0.59
CA ASP A 54 -9.08 -4.80 0.57
C ASP A 54 -7.68 -4.48 1.10
N ILE A 55 -7.05 -5.48 1.66
CA ILE A 55 -5.68 -5.34 2.13
C ILE A 55 -4.79 -5.99 1.11
N VAL A 56 -3.77 -5.31 0.70
CA VAL A 56 -2.86 -5.82 -0.32
C VAL A 56 -1.42 -5.62 0.05
N TYR A 57 -0.56 -6.37 -0.60
CA TYR A 57 0.87 -6.12 -0.55
C TYR A 57 1.24 -5.51 -1.90
N TYR A 58 2.06 -4.50 -1.88
CA TYR A 58 2.48 -3.84 -3.12
C TYR A 58 3.97 -3.59 -3.09
N ASP A 59 4.54 -3.30 -4.24
CA ASP A 59 5.97 -3.08 -4.37
C ASP A 59 6.32 -1.79 -3.65
N LYS A 60 7.21 -1.85 -2.69
CA LYS A 60 7.54 -0.67 -1.91
C LYS A 60 8.19 0.43 -2.72
N ASN A 61 8.72 0.11 -3.86
CA ASN A 61 9.33 1.13 -4.70
C ASN A 61 8.32 1.74 -5.67
N ALA A 62 7.10 1.28 -5.63
CA ALA A 62 6.11 1.78 -6.55
C ALA A 62 5.32 2.91 -5.91
N GLY A 63 4.73 3.68 -6.71
CA GLY A 63 3.82 4.70 -6.23
C GLY A 63 4.48 5.96 -5.76
N TYR A 64 3.69 6.87 -5.31
CA TYR A 64 4.20 8.12 -4.80
C TYR A 64 3.14 8.73 -3.90
N SER A 65 3.57 9.61 -3.05
CA SER A 65 2.65 10.25 -2.12
C SER A 65 1.99 11.44 -2.78
N MET A 66 0.74 11.65 -2.46
CA MET A 66 0.04 12.78 -3.01
C MET A 66 -0.92 13.29 -1.97
N MET A 67 -1.08 14.59 -1.90
CA MET A 67 -1.96 15.18 -0.97
C MET A 67 -3.30 15.35 -1.60
N ILE A 68 -4.32 14.79 -0.99
CA ILE A 68 -5.65 14.89 -1.52
C ILE A 68 -6.47 15.50 -0.38
N GLY A 69 -6.94 16.67 -0.57
CA GLY A 69 -7.62 17.40 0.48
C GLY A 69 -6.62 17.69 1.58
N ASP A 70 -6.93 17.31 2.78
CA ASP A 70 -6.05 17.58 3.88
C ASP A 70 -5.20 16.38 4.25
N LYS A 71 -5.28 15.30 3.53
CA LYS A 71 -4.56 14.10 3.90
C LYS A 71 -3.61 13.65 2.82
N THR A 72 -2.58 12.99 3.23
CA THR A 72 -1.61 12.45 2.29
C THR A 72 -1.90 10.99 2.06
N TYR A 73 -2.01 10.62 0.83
CA TYR A 73 -2.26 9.23 0.45
C TYR A 73 -1.13 8.75 -0.47
N THR A 74 -1.02 7.47 -0.61
CA THR A 74 -0.07 6.90 -1.56
C THR A 74 -0.87 6.40 -2.76
N VAL A 75 -0.36 6.63 -3.95
CA VAL A 75 -1.03 6.21 -5.17
C VAL A 75 -0.14 5.23 -5.89
N ILE A 76 -0.70 4.08 -6.24
CA ILE A 76 0.05 3.07 -6.98
C ILE A 76 -0.80 2.66 -8.18
N MET A 77 -0.30 1.80 -9.00
CA MET A 77 -1.05 1.29 -10.13
C MET A 77 -1.41 -0.17 -9.89
N GLU A 78 -2.38 -0.66 -10.61
CA GLU A 78 -2.81 -2.03 -10.43
C GLU A 78 -1.65 -3.01 -10.61
N ARG A 79 -0.77 -2.73 -11.53
CA ARG A 79 0.35 -3.63 -11.76
C ARG A 79 1.33 -3.66 -10.60
N ASP A 80 1.25 -2.71 -9.69
CA ASP A 80 2.17 -2.68 -8.56
C ASP A 80 1.67 -3.53 -7.40
N VAL A 81 0.45 -3.99 -7.46
CA VAL A 81 -0.09 -4.82 -6.42
C VAL A 81 0.43 -6.23 -6.62
N ILE A 82 0.99 -6.80 -5.58
CA ILE A 82 1.57 -8.11 -5.68
C ILE A 82 0.55 -9.16 -5.29
N VAL A 83 -0.09 -8.98 -4.16
CA VAL A 83 -1.01 -9.95 -3.65
C VAL A 83 -2.15 -9.29 -2.91
N VAL A 84 -3.33 -9.82 -3.00
CA VAL A 84 -4.47 -9.35 -2.22
C VAL A 84 -4.69 -10.36 -1.12
N ILE A 85 -4.75 -9.89 0.10
CA ILE A 85 -4.88 -10.79 1.23
C ILE A 85 -6.32 -11.13 1.49
#